data_45e60f512ed572a047c27d961ef8d909
#
_entry.id   45e60f512ed572a047c27d961ef8d909
#
_cell.length_a   1.000
_cell.length_b   1.000
_cell.length_c   1.000
_cell.angle_alpha   90.00
_cell.angle_beta   90.00
_cell.angle_gamma   90.00
#
_symmetry.space_group_name_H-M   'P 1'
#
loop_
_entity.id
_entity.type
_entity.pdbx_description
1 polymer ?
#
loop_
_entity_poly.entity_id
_entity_poly.type
_entity_poly.pdbx_seq_one_letter_code
_entity_poly.pdbx_strand_id
1 'polypeptide(L)'
;MNVVELKAKPSVRRWLRANEINIKVIEKCLNIILNQVRMKKKPDHTELQVIKSKGDSSGYYFGFNEVYITENLDQHGWGREKKLDTFVSHFLHEFRHWMQDNVFGVAESKLNYTDEDCDKERRAYCYNKWEVDARRFERRYKKEFIEVYHILEKLSDKPDLS
;
A
#
# COMPACT_ATOMS: atom_id res chain seq x y z
N MET A 1 -1.88 -15.98 12.01
CA MET A 1 -2.64 -14.85 12.58
C MET A 1 -2.34 -13.61 11.74
N ASN A 2 -3.36 -12.94 11.26
CA ASN A 2 -3.17 -11.69 10.52
C ASN A 2 -2.75 -10.58 11.48
N VAL A 3 -1.64 -9.92 11.18
CA VAL A 3 -1.09 -8.83 11.99
C VAL A 3 -1.74 -7.49 11.60
N VAL A 4 -1.99 -7.30 10.32
CA VAL A 4 -2.63 -6.08 9.79
C VAL A 4 -3.97 -6.44 9.18
N GLU A 5 -5.01 -5.74 9.62
CA GLU A 5 -6.35 -5.84 9.07
C GLU A 5 -6.64 -4.59 8.24
N LEU A 6 -7.02 -4.79 6.98
CA LEU A 6 -7.34 -3.68 6.09
C LEU A 6 -8.82 -3.37 6.15
N LYS A 7 -9.14 -2.11 6.42
CA LYS A 7 -10.50 -1.59 6.45
C LYS A 7 -10.70 -0.60 5.30
N ALA A 8 -11.90 -0.59 4.76
CA ALA A 8 -12.28 0.38 3.73
C ALA A 8 -13.76 0.72 3.89
N LYS A 9 -14.08 2.01 3.77
CA LYS A 9 -15.48 2.47 3.75
C LYS A 9 -16.22 1.86 2.56
N PRO A 10 -17.56 1.75 2.62
CA PRO A 10 -18.34 1.15 1.52
C PRO A 10 -18.07 1.77 0.15
N SER A 11 -17.87 3.09 0.06
CA SER A 11 -17.55 3.77 -1.19
C SER A 11 -16.20 3.34 -1.76
N VAL A 12 -15.20 3.14 -0.90
CA VAL A 12 -13.86 2.67 -1.29
C VAL A 12 -13.92 1.20 -1.73
N ARG A 13 -14.67 0.37 -1.02
CA ARG A 13 -14.87 -1.03 -1.41
C ARG A 13 -15.54 -1.15 -2.79
N ARG A 14 -16.54 -0.31 -3.07
CA ARG A 14 -17.18 -0.26 -4.40
C ARG A 14 -16.20 0.15 -5.48
N TRP A 15 -15.37 1.15 -5.22
CA TRP A 15 -14.33 1.60 -6.14
C TRP A 15 -13.31 0.49 -6.42
N LEU A 16 -12.82 -0.19 -5.39
CA LEU A 16 -11.89 -1.31 -5.56
C LEU A 16 -12.51 -2.44 -6.38
N ARG A 17 -13.75 -2.79 -6.07
CA ARG A 17 -14.50 -3.81 -6.83
C ARG A 17 -14.70 -3.41 -8.29
N ALA A 18 -15.01 -2.14 -8.56
CA ALA A 18 -15.13 -1.63 -9.91
C ALA A 18 -13.82 -1.70 -10.69
N ASN A 19 -12.67 -1.68 -10.00
CA ASN A 19 -11.34 -1.87 -10.58
C ASN A 19 -10.85 -3.33 -10.48
N GLU A 20 -11.73 -4.25 -10.12
CA GLU A 20 -11.45 -5.67 -9.99
C GLU A 20 -10.34 -5.99 -8.98
N ILE A 21 -10.28 -5.23 -7.90
CA ILE A 21 -9.33 -5.41 -6.78
C ILE A 21 -10.09 -5.92 -5.55
N ASN A 22 -9.65 -7.06 -5.04
CA ASN A 22 -10.21 -7.68 -3.85
C ASN A 22 -9.38 -7.30 -2.61
N ILE A 23 -9.92 -6.43 -1.76
CA ILE A 23 -9.21 -5.93 -0.57
C ILE A 23 -8.87 -7.05 0.44
N LYS A 24 -9.69 -8.09 0.53
CA LYS A 24 -9.40 -9.22 1.42
C LYS A 24 -8.21 -10.04 0.93
N VAL A 25 -8.06 -10.18 -0.37
CA VAL A 25 -6.89 -10.83 -0.97
C VAL A 25 -5.64 -9.96 -0.77
N ILE A 26 -5.77 -8.64 -0.94
CA ILE A 26 -4.68 -7.69 -0.62
C ILE A 26 -4.21 -7.85 0.83
N GLU A 27 -5.14 -7.93 1.77
CA GLU A 27 -4.84 -8.13 3.19
C GLU A 27 -4.05 -9.42 3.44
N LYS A 28 -4.47 -10.52 2.84
CA LYS A 28 -3.78 -11.81 2.96
C LYS A 28 -2.37 -11.76 2.38
N CYS A 29 -2.20 -11.15 1.20
CA CYS A 29 -0.90 -10.96 0.57
C CYS A 29 0.02 -10.13 1.46
N LEU A 30 -0.48 -9.05 2.02
CA LEU A 30 0.29 -8.19 2.92
C LEU A 30 0.82 -8.97 4.12
N ASN A 31 -0.04 -9.75 4.77
CA ASN A 31 0.36 -10.51 5.95
C ASN A 31 1.35 -11.62 5.62
N ILE A 32 1.25 -12.25 4.46
CA ILE A 32 2.25 -13.21 3.96
C ILE A 32 3.61 -12.53 3.82
N ILE A 33 3.65 -11.36 3.21
CA ILE A 33 4.90 -10.60 3.04
C ILE A 33 5.49 -10.18 4.38
N LEU A 34 4.66 -9.70 5.30
CA LEU A 34 5.11 -9.29 6.64
C LEU A 34 5.77 -10.44 7.42
N ASN A 35 5.34 -11.67 7.19
CA ASN A 35 5.97 -12.85 7.80
C ASN A 35 7.36 -13.14 7.24
N GLN A 36 7.67 -12.65 6.04
CA GLN A 36 8.98 -12.83 5.40
C GLN A 36 9.97 -11.72 5.76
N VAL A 37 9.47 -10.54 6.13
CA VAL A 37 10.33 -9.39 6.46
C VAL A 37 10.96 -9.61 7.85
N ARG A 38 12.28 -9.58 7.90
CA ARG A 38 13.01 -9.57 9.17
C ARG A 38 12.85 -8.21 9.82
N MET A 39 12.04 -8.14 10.85
CA MET A 39 11.83 -6.93 11.64
C MET A 39 12.28 -7.16 13.07
N LYS A 40 13.02 -6.20 13.63
CA LYS A 40 13.37 -6.22 15.06
C LYS A 40 12.14 -6.14 15.95
N LYS A 41 11.12 -5.44 15.47
CA LYS A 41 9.83 -5.29 16.13
C LYS A 41 8.76 -5.48 15.07
N LYS A 42 7.81 -6.39 15.31
CA LYS A 42 6.64 -6.57 14.45
C LYS A 42 5.52 -5.66 14.95
N PRO A 43 4.67 -5.13 14.05
CA PRO A 43 3.48 -4.41 14.48
C PRO A 43 2.56 -5.37 15.25
N ASP A 44 1.98 -4.88 16.33
CA ASP A 44 0.87 -5.55 16.99
C ASP A 44 -0.35 -5.53 16.05
N HIS A 45 -1.41 -6.26 16.42
CA HIS A 45 -2.64 -6.26 15.63
C HIS A 45 -3.07 -4.81 15.35
N THR A 46 -3.14 -4.47 14.07
CA THR A 46 -3.41 -3.10 13.62
C THR A 46 -4.48 -3.10 12.55
N GLU A 47 -5.44 -2.21 12.70
CA GLU A 47 -6.39 -1.88 11.64
C GLU A 47 -5.82 -0.72 10.83
N LEU A 48 -5.67 -0.93 9.53
CA LEU A 48 -5.21 0.09 8.58
C LEU A 48 -6.35 0.44 7.63
N GLN A 49 -6.71 1.72 7.61
CA GLN A 49 -7.76 2.22 6.75
C GLN A 49 -7.20 2.52 5.35
N VAL A 50 -7.83 1.97 4.33
CA VAL A 50 -7.52 2.29 2.94
C VAL A 50 -8.53 3.31 2.43
N ILE A 51 -8.03 4.41 1.90
CA ILE A 51 -8.81 5.56 1.43
C ILE A 51 -8.51 5.83 -0.04
N LYS A 52 -9.52 6.24 -0.78
CA LYS A 52 -9.37 6.71 -2.16
C LYS A 52 -9.03 8.20 -2.17
N SER A 53 -7.99 8.57 -2.90
CA SER A 53 -7.56 9.96 -3.10
C SER A 53 -7.88 10.43 -4.50
N LYS A 54 -8.37 11.66 -4.63
CA LYS A 54 -8.50 12.34 -5.91
C LYS A 54 -7.11 12.78 -6.41
N GLY A 55 -6.90 12.71 -7.72
CA GLY A 55 -5.64 13.09 -8.36
C GLY A 55 -4.64 11.94 -8.47
N ASP A 56 -3.40 12.28 -8.80
CA ASP A 56 -2.37 11.32 -9.19
C ASP A 56 -1.46 10.87 -8.04
N SER A 57 -1.68 11.39 -6.84
CA SER A 57 -0.83 11.13 -5.69
C SER A 57 -1.48 10.20 -4.68
N SER A 58 -0.70 9.23 -4.21
CA SER A 58 -1.00 8.43 -3.04
C SER A 58 -0.17 8.92 -1.86
N GLY A 59 -0.52 8.51 -0.64
CA GLY A 59 0.22 8.93 0.54
C GLY A 59 -0.16 8.17 1.79
N TYR A 60 0.57 8.47 2.85
CA TYR A 60 0.31 8.00 4.20
C TYR A 60 0.09 9.21 5.11
N TYR A 61 -0.97 9.17 5.91
CA TYR A 61 -1.22 10.20 6.92
C TYR A 61 -0.48 9.89 8.21
N PHE A 62 0.49 10.73 8.54
CA PHE A 62 1.30 10.59 9.74
C PHE A 62 0.44 10.67 11.02
N GLY A 63 0.67 9.70 11.93
CA GLY A 63 -0.10 9.62 13.17
C GLY A 63 -1.50 9.05 13.04
N PHE A 64 -1.95 8.76 11.82
CA PHE A 64 -3.22 8.09 11.54
C PHE A 64 -2.95 6.73 10.90
N ASN A 65 -3.78 5.75 11.21
CA ASN A 65 -3.69 4.44 10.56
C ASN A 65 -4.45 4.46 9.23
N GLU A 66 -4.05 5.35 8.32
CA GLU A 66 -4.71 5.58 7.04
C GLU A 66 -3.71 5.71 5.92
N VAL A 67 -3.87 4.90 4.88
CA VAL A 67 -3.17 5.08 3.60
C VAL A 67 -4.19 5.47 2.54
N TYR A 68 -3.86 6.46 1.72
CA TYR A 68 -4.71 6.87 0.62
C TYR A 68 -4.04 6.53 -0.71
N ILE A 69 -4.83 5.95 -1.59
CA ILE A 69 -4.38 5.50 -2.91
C ILE A 69 -5.05 6.35 -3.98
N THR A 70 -4.28 6.78 -4.96
CA THR A 70 -4.82 7.54 -6.09
C THR A 70 -6.00 6.81 -6.76
N GLU A 71 -7.05 7.54 -7.08
CA GLU A 71 -8.17 6.99 -7.85
C GLU A 71 -7.80 6.69 -9.32
N ASN A 72 -6.70 7.25 -9.81
CA ASN A 72 -6.22 7.10 -11.19
C ASN A 72 -5.36 5.84 -11.34
N LEU A 73 -5.97 4.67 -11.18
CA LEU A 73 -5.26 3.40 -11.31
C LEU A 73 -4.96 3.03 -12.77
N ASP A 74 -5.76 3.55 -13.69
CA ASP A 74 -5.65 3.26 -15.12
C ASP A 74 -5.87 4.54 -15.92
N GLN A 75 -4.81 5.30 -16.13
CA GLN A 75 -4.87 6.58 -16.87
C GLN A 75 -5.01 6.41 -18.38
N HIS A 76 -4.75 5.21 -18.92
CA HIS A 76 -4.64 4.97 -20.36
C HIS A 76 -5.50 3.82 -20.86
N GLY A 77 -6.44 3.33 -20.07
CA GLY A 77 -7.27 2.19 -20.45
C GLY A 77 -6.51 0.87 -20.57
N TRP A 78 -5.50 0.67 -19.75
CA TRP A 78 -4.60 -0.50 -19.84
C TRP A 78 -5.19 -1.80 -19.26
N GLY A 79 -6.33 -1.72 -18.60
CA GLY A 79 -7.05 -2.89 -18.12
C GLY A 79 -6.61 -3.37 -16.73
N ARG A 80 -7.15 -4.53 -16.37
CA ARG A 80 -7.11 -5.09 -15.02
C ARG A 80 -5.72 -5.25 -14.42
N GLU A 81 -4.79 -5.84 -15.17
CA GLU A 81 -3.43 -6.11 -14.68
C GLU A 81 -2.67 -4.82 -14.35
N LYS A 82 -2.85 -3.79 -15.16
CA LYS A 82 -2.22 -2.49 -14.91
C LYS A 82 -2.84 -1.77 -13.71
N LYS A 83 -4.14 -1.90 -13.51
CA LYS A 83 -4.82 -1.37 -12.32
C LYS A 83 -4.30 -2.02 -11.05
N LEU A 84 -4.18 -3.34 -11.05
CA LEU A 84 -3.63 -4.09 -9.91
C LEU A 84 -2.17 -3.71 -9.66
N ASP A 85 -1.34 -3.69 -10.68
CA ASP A 85 0.07 -3.29 -10.59
C ASP A 85 0.22 -1.89 -9.98
N THR A 86 -0.55 -0.94 -10.48
CA THR A 86 -0.55 0.44 -9.98
C THR A 86 -1.00 0.51 -8.52
N PHE A 87 -2.09 -0.17 -8.19
CA PHE A 87 -2.58 -0.22 -6.80
C PHE A 87 -1.54 -0.81 -5.85
N VAL A 88 -0.98 -1.97 -6.19
CA VAL A 88 0.01 -2.66 -5.35
C VAL A 88 1.27 -1.81 -5.19
N SER A 89 1.74 -1.18 -6.26
CA SER A 89 2.89 -0.29 -6.24
C SER A 89 2.71 0.84 -5.23
N HIS A 90 1.60 1.57 -5.37
CA HIS A 90 1.27 2.68 -4.44
C HIS A 90 1.04 2.17 -3.02
N PHE A 91 0.30 1.08 -2.88
CA PHE A 91 -0.02 0.53 -1.56
C PHE A 91 1.23 0.09 -0.79
N LEU A 92 2.14 -0.66 -1.41
CA LEU A 92 3.38 -1.10 -0.77
C LEU A 92 4.27 0.08 -0.38
N HIS A 93 4.35 1.10 -1.24
CA HIS A 93 5.12 2.30 -0.97
C HIS A 93 4.59 3.03 0.28
N GLU A 94 3.30 3.31 0.32
CA GLU A 94 2.67 4.04 1.43
C GLU A 94 2.62 3.20 2.71
N PHE A 95 2.43 1.90 2.56
CA PHE A 95 2.51 0.98 3.69
C PHE A 95 3.92 0.99 4.33
N ARG A 96 4.99 1.11 3.53
CA ARG A 96 6.34 1.24 4.07
C ARG A 96 6.50 2.52 4.88
N HIS A 97 5.89 3.64 4.47
CA HIS A 97 5.87 4.85 5.27
C HIS A 97 5.12 4.66 6.59
N TRP A 98 4.02 3.91 6.58
CA TRP A 98 3.34 3.52 7.82
C TRP A 98 4.27 2.72 8.75
N MET A 99 5.05 1.79 8.20
CA MET A 99 6.03 1.03 8.99
C MET A 99 7.13 1.93 9.56
N GLN A 100 7.62 2.88 8.78
CA GLN A 100 8.64 3.84 9.23
C GLN A 100 8.15 4.63 10.43
N ASP A 101 6.91 5.08 10.41
CA ASP A 101 6.28 5.79 11.53
C ASP A 101 6.02 4.85 12.73
N ASN A 102 5.27 3.77 12.52
CA ASN A 102 4.68 2.98 13.61
C ASN A 102 5.55 1.83 14.09
N VAL A 103 6.43 1.31 13.25
CA VAL A 103 7.29 0.17 13.58
C VAL A 103 8.72 0.63 13.91
N PHE A 104 9.26 1.52 13.09
CA PHE A 104 10.65 1.97 13.24
C PHE A 104 10.80 3.28 14.00
N GLY A 105 9.71 3.97 14.30
CA GLY A 105 9.71 5.19 15.11
C GLY A 105 10.42 6.37 14.45
N VAL A 106 10.34 6.49 13.11
CA VAL A 106 10.92 7.61 12.39
C VAL A 106 10.14 8.89 12.65
N ALA A 107 10.82 9.97 13.00
CA ALA A 107 10.18 11.25 13.30
C ALA A 107 9.44 11.84 12.09
N GLU A 108 8.28 12.44 12.34
CA GLU A 108 7.44 13.08 11.32
C GLU A 108 8.23 14.06 10.45
N SER A 109 9.07 14.89 11.06
CA SER A 109 9.91 15.88 10.36
C SER A 109 10.84 15.27 9.31
N LYS A 110 11.11 13.97 9.39
CA LYS A 110 11.94 13.24 8.42
C LYS A 110 11.12 12.61 7.31
N LEU A 111 9.81 12.41 7.52
CA LEU A 111 8.90 11.77 6.56
C LEU A 111 8.06 12.78 5.77
N ASN A 112 7.82 13.96 6.32
CA ASN A 112 7.05 15.01 5.68
C ASN A 112 7.95 16.00 4.96
N TYR A 113 7.60 16.28 3.71
CA TYR A 113 8.16 17.37 2.92
C TYR A 113 7.09 18.43 2.71
N THR A 114 7.48 19.68 2.86
CA THR A 114 6.63 20.80 2.46
C THR A 114 6.64 20.91 0.93
N ASP A 115 5.57 21.45 0.35
CA ASP A 115 5.53 21.73 -1.10
C ASP A 115 6.69 22.64 -1.52
N GLU A 116 7.13 23.52 -0.64
CA GLU A 116 8.28 24.39 -0.85
C GLU A 116 9.59 23.61 -0.96
N ASP A 117 9.79 22.57 -0.14
CA ASP A 117 10.94 21.68 -0.20
C ASP A 117 10.94 20.87 -1.49
N CYS A 118 9.78 20.40 -1.93
CA CYS A 118 9.62 19.66 -3.18
C CYS A 118 9.92 20.53 -4.41
N ASP A 119 9.51 21.80 -4.41
CA ASP A 119 9.72 22.70 -5.53
C ASP A 119 11.16 23.19 -5.64
N LYS A 120 11.82 23.45 -4.51
CA LYS A 120 13.20 23.94 -4.48
C LYS A 120 14.25 22.82 -4.67
N GLU A 121 13.96 21.60 -4.23
CA GLU A 121 14.88 20.48 -4.27
C GLU A 121 14.19 19.17 -4.60
N ARG A 122 13.73 19.01 -5.83
CA ARG A 122 13.26 17.72 -6.33
C ARG A 122 14.27 16.59 -6.04
N ARG A 123 15.56 16.93 -5.95
CA ARG A 123 16.63 16.02 -5.54
C ARG A 123 16.51 15.59 -4.09
N ALA A 124 16.18 16.49 -3.16
CA ALA A 124 16.06 16.17 -1.74
C ALA A 124 14.96 15.13 -1.49
N TYR A 125 13.80 15.27 -2.15
CA TYR A 125 12.74 14.28 -2.08
C TYR A 125 13.17 12.93 -2.67
N CYS A 126 13.73 12.94 -3.88
CA CYS A 126 14.14 11.72 -4.58
C CYS A 126 15.25 10.95 -3.85
N TYR A 127 16.14 11.65 -3.16
CA TYR A 127 17.28 11.07 -2.45
C TYR A 127 17.08 10.96 -0.95
N ASN A 128 15.93 11.38 -0.41
CA ASN A 128 15.64 11.14 0.99
C ASN A 128 15.66 9.64 1.27
N LYS A 129 16.40 9.26 2.29
CA LYS A 129 16.62 7.84 2.62
C LYS A 129 15.32 7.08 2.91
N TRP A 130 14.29 7.75 3.42
CA TRP A 130 13.00 7.12 3.74
C TRP A 130 12.17 6.90 2.48
N GLU A 131 12.23 7.82 1.52
CA GLU A 131 11.65 7.63 0.20
C GLU A 131 12.40 6.54 -0.59
N VAL A 132 13.71 6.53 -0.53
CA VAL A 132 14.53 5.47 -1.14
C VAL A 132 14.17 4.11 -0.53
N ASP A 133 14.02 4.04 0.79
CA ASP A 133 13.62 2.82 1.49
C ASP A 133 12.23 2.35 1.06
N ALA A 134 11.26 3.27 0.95
CA ALA A 134 9.91 2.93 0.51
C ALA A 134 9.88 2.42 -0.94
N ARG A 135 10.64 3.04 -1.84
CA ARG A 135 10.78 2.55 -3.23
C ARG A 135 11.47 1.20 -3.32
N ARG A 136 12.46 0.95 -2.48
CA ARG A 136 13.13 -0.37 -2.39
C ARG A 136 12.18 -1.45 -1.90
N PHE A 137 11.41 -1.16 -0.88
CA PHE A 137 10.40 -2.07 -0.34
C PHE A 137 9.36 -2.43 -1.42
N GLU A 138 8.80 -1.43 -2.09
CA GLU A 138 7.88 -1.61 -3.20
C GLU A 138 8.46 -2.52 -4.29
N ARG A 139 9.65 -2.20 -4.81
CA ARG A 139 10.31 -2.98 -5.86
C ARG A 139 10.65 -4.40 -5.41
N ARG A 140 11.03 -4.57 -4.14
CA ARG A 140 11.42 -5.87 -3.60
C ARG A 140 10.25 -6.83 -3.52
N TYR A 141 9.07 -6.34 -3.18
CA TYR A 141 7.93 -7.19 -2.86
C TYR A 141 6.79 -7.16 -3.88
N LYS A 142 6.76 -6.21 -4.78
CA LYS A 142 5.63 -6.05 -5.72
C LYS A 142 5.39 -7.30 -6.57
N LYS A 143 6.40 -7.85 -7.17
CA LYS A 143 6.27 -9.02 -8.05
C LYS A 143 5.69 -10.22 -7.31
N GLU A 144 6.26 -10.54 -6.16
CA GLU A 144 5.80 -11.65 -5.32
C GLU A 144 4.38 -11.41 -4.80
N PHE A 145 4.07 -10.18 -4.39
CA PHE A 145 2.74 -9.79 -3.96
C PHE A 145 1.70 -10.07 -5.04
N ILE A 146 1.95 -9.66 -6.27
CA ILE A 146 1.03 -9.85 -7.40
C ILE A 146 0.90 -11.35 -7.75
N GLU A 147 1.98 -12.11 -7.73
CA GLU A 147 1.94 -13.56 -7.95
C GLU A 147 1.06 -14.26 -6.90
N VAL A 148 1.26 -13.94 -5.62
CA VAL A 148 0.44 -14.48 -4.52
C VAL A 148 -1.01 -14.00 -4.63
N TYR A 149 -1.23 -12.75 -5.01
CA TYR A 149 -2.57 -12.22 -5.23
C TYR A 149 -3.35 -13.06 -6.25
N HIS A 150 -2.76 -13.35 -7.40
CA HIS A 150 -3.43 -14.17 -8.43
C HIS A 150 -3.74 -15.57 -7.95
N ILE A 151 -2.84 -16.20 -7.20
CA ILE A 151 -3.08 -17.52 -6.63
C ILE A 151 -4.26 -17.48 -5.66
N LEU A 152 -4.27 -16.55 -4.73
CA LEU A 152 -5.33 -16.42 -3.72
C LEU A 152 -6.66 -15.99 -4.34
N GLU A 153 -6.65 -15.15 -5.35
CA GLU A 153 -7.86 -14.75 -6.07
C GLU A 153 -8.52 -15.97 -6.73
N LYS A 154 -7.75 -16.82 -7.39
CA LYS A 154 -8.28 -18.06 -7.98
C LYS A 154 -8.89 -19.00 -6.94
N LEU A 155 -8.29 -19.09 -5.76
CA LEU A 155 -8.82 -19.91 -4.67
C LEU A 155 -10.13 -19.34 -4.10
N SER A 156 -10.26 -18.02 -4.05
CA SER A 156 -11.48 -17.36 -3.56
C SER A 156 -12.65 -17.40 -4.55
N ASP A 157 -12.38 -17.55 -5.85
CA ASP A 157 -13.39 -17.69 -6.90
C ASP A 157 -14.02 -19.09 -6.95
N LYS A 158 -13.48 -20.06 -6.21
CA LYS A 158 -14.13 -21.36 -6.09
C LYS A 158 -15.43 -21.20 -5.31
N PRO A 159 -16.53 -21.79 -5.78
CA PRO A 159 -17.78 -21.73 -5.05
C PRO A 159 -17.58 -22.28 -3.65
N ASP A 160 -18.04 -21.52 -2.66
CA ASP A 160 -18.08 -21.98 -1.28
C ASP A 160 -19.08 -23.12 -1.19
N LEU A 161 -18.58 -24.34 -1.03
CA LEU A 161 -19.39 -25.54 -0.90
C LEU A 161 -19.85 -25.81 0.54
N SER A 162 -19.55 -24.85 1.43
CA SER A 162 -20.00 -24.94 2.82
C SER A 162 -21.46 -24.52 2.99
#